data_c48cf1da1ac2bb768033f37ee713982c
#
_entry.id   c48cf1da1ac2bb768033f37ee713982c
#
_cell.length_a   1.000
_cell.length_b   1.000
_cell.length_c   1.000
_cell.angle_alpha   90.00
_cell.angle_beta   90.00
_cell.angle_gamma   90.00
#
_symmetry.space_group_name_H-M   'P 1'
#
loop_
_entity.id
_entity.type
_entity.pdbx_description
1 polymer ?
#
loop_
_entity_poly.entity_id
_entity_poly.type
_entity_poly.pdbx_seq_one_letter_code
_entity_poly.pdbx_strand_id
1 'polypeptide(L)'
;DSGGSQELYVSFDQESGNINNLVTGLEYSYSLVGDMGPLTDTEFSMSLAGNYTTINDEPYSLDGSVHIQTDLWANQKYSPFFFFDNSFDRSIGLINRTNFAIGGKMRVGSMLSVSYAYMYEEEKYDTVAVFARHSIRPKIKLVLSEGALFFDLRTFYKPKVDDFEDYLLENIAVLSIATFSDALTIDVTLKHSFNSRYEGDNKVLKPVEDWDSEYNPDFGSYDAIETFYKDTDMSLSVGFSFAF
;
A
#
# COMPACT_ATOMS: atom_id res chain seq x y z
N ASP A 1 -6.57 0.58 -29.67
CA ASP A 1 -7.75 0.86 -28.85
C ASP A 1 -7.31 0.98 -27.39
N SER A 2 -7.69 2.07 -26.73
CA SER A 2 -7.45 2.29 -25.31
C SER A 2 -8.65 1.81 -24.50
N GLY A 3 -8.40 1.05 -23.42
CA GLY A 3 -9.43 0.59 -22.48
C GLY A 3 -9.17 1.17 -21.09
N GLY A 4 -10.21 1.73 -20.47
CA GLY A 4 -10.17 2.19 -19.09
C GLY A 4 -10.93 1.24 -18.17
N SER A 5 -10.46 1.06 -16.93
CA SER A 5 -11.17 0.36 -15.86
C SER A 5 -11.14 1.18 -14.58
N GLN A 6 -12.19 1.01 -13.79
CA GLN A 6 -12.32 1.64 -12.48
C GLN A 6 -12.75 0.57 -11.48
N GLU A 7 -12.24 0.68 -10.29
CA GLU A 7 -12.57 -0.23 -9.20
C GLU A 7 -12.71 0.55 -7.89
N LEU A 8 -13.72 0.22 -7.13
CA LEU A 8 -13.95 0.72 -5.79
C LEU A 8 -13.91 -0.45 -4.81
N TYR A 9 -12.99 -0.38 -3.87
CA TYR A 9 -12.86 -1.37 -2.80
C TYR A 9 -13.30 -0.74 -1.47
N VAL A 10 -14.11 -1.47 -0.73
CA VAL A 10 -14.58 -1.10 0.61
C VAL A 10 -14.31 -2.27 1.55
N SER A 11 -13.66 -1.99 2.66
CA SER A 11 -13.38 -2.99 3.69
C SER A 11 -13.90 -2.54 5.06
N PHE A 12 -14.31 -3.50 5.85
CA PHE A 12 -14.71 -3.33 7.23
C PHE A 12 -14.05 -4.43 8.07
N ASP A 13 -13.44 -4.04 9.17
CA ASP A 13 -12.94 -4.95 10.18
C ASP A 13 -13.44 -4.46 11.53
N GLN A 14 -14.08 -5.35 12.29
CA GLN A 14 -14.63 -5.04 13.60
C GLN A 14 -14.22 -6.11 14.61
N GLU A 15 -13.57 -5.69 15.66
CA GLU A 15 -13.27 -6.48 16.83
C GLU A 15 -14.10 -5.96 18.01
N SER A 16 -14.71 -6.87 18.76
CA SER A 16 -15.51 -6.52 19.96
C SER A 16 -15.14 -7.41 21.13
N GLY A 17 -15.04 -6.83 22.32
CA GLY A 17 -14.63 -7.53 23.53
C GLY A 17 -14.20 -6.56 24.61
N ASN A 18 -13.02 -6.80 25.19
CA ASN A 18 -12.44 -5.85 26.16
C ASN A 18 -12.05 -4.52 25.49
N ILE A 19 -11.80 -4.55 24.18
CA ILE A 19 -11.56 -3.37 23.34
C ILE A 19 -12.50 -3.52 22.14
N ASN A 20 -13.22 -2.46 21.82
CA ASN A 20 -13.99 -2.36 20.58
C ASN A 20 -13.12 -1.63 19.56
N ASN A 21 -12.81 -2.29 18.46
CA ASN A 21 -12.02 -1.72 17.37
C ASN A 21 -12.83 -1.80 16.06
N LEU A 22 -12.91 -0.70 15.35
CA LEU A 22 -13.52 -0.64 14.02
C LEU A 22 -12.53 -0.01 13.05
N VAL A 23 -12.18 -0.72 12.01
CA VAL A 23 -11.39 -0.22 10.88
C VAL A 23 -12.29 -0.17 9.65
N THR A 24 -12.34 0.98 9.02
CA THR A 24 -13.07 1.19 7.76
C THR A 24 -12.07 1.62 6.71
N GLY A 25 -12.01 0.89 5.59
CA GLY A 25 -11.15 1.19 4.46
C GLY A 25 -11.93 1.51 3.20
N LEU A 26 -11.42 2.47 2.45
CA LEU A 26 -11.91 2.83 1.11
C LEU A 26 -10.71 2.95 0.17
N GLU A 27 -10.78 2.26 -0.96
CA GLU A 27 -9.81 2.41 -2.05
C GLU A 27 -10.54 2.60 -3.38
N TYR A 28 -10.09 3.56 -4.15
CA TYR A 28 -10.51 3.77 -5.52
C TYR A 28 -9.31 3.63 -6.43
N SER A 29 -9.43 2.82 -7.49
CA SER A 29 -8.42 2.69 -8.52
C SER A 29 -8.96 3.00 -9.90
N TYR A 30 -8.09 3.58 -10.72
CA TYR A 30 -8.32 3.86 -12.13
C TYR A 30 -7.14 3.36 -12.93
N SER A 31 -7.41 2.67 -14.03
CA SER A 31 -6.39 2.22 -14.97
C SER A 31 -6.81 2.54 -16.40
N LEU A 32 -5.86 2.98 -17.20
CA LEU A 32 -6.00 3.21 -18.63
C LEU A 32 -4.89 2.48 -19.36
N VAL A 33 -5.24 1.60 -20.27
CA VAL A 33 -4.30 0.78 -21.05
C VAL A 33 -4.49 1.05 -22.54
N GLY A 34 -3.41 1.24 -23.27
CA GLY A 34 -3.43 1.42 -24.72
C GLY A 34 -2.46 2.49 -25.20
N ASP A 35 -2.76 3.03 -26.38
CA ASP A 35 -1.96 4.08 -26.99
C ASP A 35 -2.39 5.45 -26.46
N MET A 36 -1.43 6.22 -25.94
CA MET A 36 -1.65 7.56 -25.38
C MET A 36 -0.83 8.59 -26.17
N GLY A 37 -1.38 9.08 -27.28
CA GLY A 37 -0.68 9.97 -28.18
C GLY A 37 0.57 9.32 -28.79
N PRO A 38 1.78 9.84 -28.53
CA PRO A 38 3.02 9.25 -29.05
C PRO A 38 3.48 8.01 -28.27
N LEU A 39 2.89 7.74 -27.13
CA LEU A 39 3.23 6.59 -26.27
C LEU A 39 2.33 5.41 -26.65
N THR A 40 2.95 4.35 -27.15
CA THR A 40 2.25 3.13 -27.56
C THR A 40 2.30 2.10 -26.45
N ASP A 41 1.25 1.27 -26.34
CA ASP A 41 1.16 0.16 -25.38
C ASP A 41 1.51 0.62 -23.95
N THR A 42 0.88 1.71 -23.51
CA THR A 42 1.13 2.34 -22.22
C THR A 42 0.03 1.94 -21.24
N GLU A 43 0.41 1.71 -19.99
CA GLU A 43 -0.53 1.55 -18.87
C GLU A 43 -0.32 2.70 -17.90
N PHE A 44 -1.37 3.48 -17.69
CA PHE A 44 -1.45 4.48 -16.63
C PHE A 44 -2.34 3.92 -15.52
N SER A 45 -1.90 4.02 -14.29
CA SER A 45 -2.71 3.64 -13.13
C SER A 45 -2.63 4.70 -12.04
N MET A 46 -3.74 4.88 -11.33
CA MET A 46 -3.86 5.73 -10.16
C MET A 46 -4.68 4.99 -9.12
N SER A 47 -4.23 5.01 -7.86
CA SER A 47 -5.05 4.58 -6.74
C SER A 47 -5.04 5.62 -5.62
N LEU A 48 -6.17 5.71 -4.94
CA LEU A 48 -6.42 6.52 -3.75
C LEU A 48 -6.91 5.57 -2.67
N ALA A 49 -6.25 5.54 -1.53
CA ALA A 49 -6.67 4.71 -0.41
C ALA A 49 -6.74 5.51 0.88
N GLY A 50 -7.64 5.14 1.77
CA GLY A 50 -7.74 5.73 3.08
C GLY A 50 -8.38 4.76 4.06
N ASN A 51 -7.86 4.72 5.30
CA ASN A 51 -8.41 3.95 6.39
C ASN A 51 -8.68 4.86 7.57
N TYR A 52 -9.78 4.57 8.25
CA TYR A 52 -10.17 5.23 9.47
C TYR A 52 -10.39 4.18 10.55
N THR A 53 -9.74 4.36 11.68
CA THR A 53 -9.80 3.44 12.81
C THR A 53 -10.39 4.14 14.03
N THR A 54 -11.32 3.46 14.73
CA THR A 54 -11.77 3.85 16.05
C THR A 54 -11.46 2.79 17.09
N ILE A 55 -11.16 3.20 18.30
CA ILE A 55 -11.01 2.32 19.47
C ILE A 55 -11.99 2.78 20.55
N ASN A 56 -12.85 1.86 21.02
CA ASN A 56 -13.91 2.16 22.00
C ASN A 56 -14.80 3.34 21.59
N ASP A 57 -15.18 3.37 20.30
CA ASP A 57 -15.98 4.42 19.66
C ASP A 57 -15.30 5.80 19.55
N GLU A 58 -14.02 5.91 19.94
CA GLU A 58 -13.23 7.14 19.79
C GLU A 58 -12.30 7.05 18.57
N PRO A 59 -12.10 8.16 17.82
CA PRO A 59 -11.15 8.22 16.72
C PRO A 59 -9.75 7.87 17.19
N TYR A 60 -9.10 6.90 16.54
CA TYR A 60 -7.75 6.46 16.88
C TYR A 60 -6.74 6.78 15.78
N SER A 61 -7.04 6.43 14.52
CA SER A 61 -6.11 6.62 13.44
C SER A 61 -6.79 7.01 12.14
N LEU A 62 -6.06 7.74 11.33
CA LEU A 62 -6.37 8.04 9.95
C LEU A 62 -5.09 7.91 9.14
N ASP A 63 -5.10 7.06 8.13
CA ASP A 63 -4.04 6.95 7.15
C ASP A 63 -4.59 7.08 5.73
N GLY A 64 -3.74 7.43 4.80
CA GLY A 64 -4.14 7.53 3.41
C GLY A 64 -2.96 7.56 2.46
N SER A 65 -3.24 7.23 1.20
CA SER A 65 -2.23 7.21 0.16
C SER A 65 -2.79 7.55 -1.22
N VAL A 66 -1.91 8.10 -2.04
CA VAL A 66 -2.08 8.30 -3.47
C VAL A 66 -0.94 7.60 -4.17
N HIS A 67 -1.24 6.74 -5.12
CA HIS A 67 -0.26 6.13 -6.01
C HIS A 67 -0.57 6.45 -7.45
N ILE A 68 0.43 6.87 -8.22
CA ILE A 68 0.32 7.12 -9.66
C ILE A 68 1.49 6.41 -10.33
N GLN A 69 1.21 5.57 -11.31
CA GLN A 69 2.24 4.84 -12.05
C GLN A 69 1.98 4.90 -13.55
N THR A 70 3.03 4.96 -14.33
CA THR A 70 2.98 4.80 -15.78
C THR A 70 4.00 3.77 -16.23
N ASP A 71 3.52 2.72 -16.87
CA ASP A 71 4.32 1.68 -17.50
C ASP A 71 4.33 1.90 -19.01
N LEU A 72 5.50 2.08 -19.60
CA LEU A 72 5.68 2.14 -21.05
C LEU A 72 5.85 0.73 -21.60
N TRP A 73 5.29 0.46 -22.78
CA TRP A 73 5.32 -0.88 -23.40
C TRP A 73 4.80 -1.96 -22.45
N ALA A 74 3.66 -1.65 -21.85
CA ALA A 74 3.10 -2.36 -20.70
C ALA A 74 2.87 -3.86 -20.94
N ASN A 75 2.59 -4.27 -22.20
CA ASN A 75 2.39 -5.67 -22.58
C ASN A 75 3.65 -6.36 -23.10
N GLN A 76 4.77 -5.65 -23.23
CA GLN A 76 6.03 -6.23 -23.67
C GLN A 76 6.72 -7.00 -22.53
N LYS A 77 7.72 -7.83 -22.91
CA LYS A 77 8.55 -8.56 -21.94
C LYS A 77 9.28 -7.63 -20.97
N TYR A 78 9.72 -6.48 -21.46
CA TYR A 78 10.39 -5.44 -20.69
C TYR A 78 9.58 -4.14 -20.77
N SER A 79 9.25 -3.58 -19.63
CA SER A 79 8.42 -2.39 -19.49
C SER A 79 9.11 -1.41 -18.55
N PRO A 80 9.68 -0.30 -19.05
CA PRO A 80 10.11 0.79 -18.20
C PRO A 80 8.90 1.42 -17.52
N PHE A 81 9.08 1.89 -16.27
CA PHE A 81 8.03 2.57 -15.55
C PHE A 81 8.59 3.70 -14.69
N PHE A 82 7.70 4.59 -14.33
CA PHE A 82 7.92 5.55 -13.26
C PHE A 82 6.67 5.61 -12.38
N PHE A 83 6.87 5.90 -11.10
CA PHE A 83 5.75 6.11 -10.19
C PHE A 83 6.01 7.26 -9.21
N PHE A 84 4.92 7.76 -8.70
CA PHE A 84 4.83 8.70 -7.60
C PHE A 84 3.91 8.11 -6.54
N ASP A 85 4.36 8.10 -5.29
CA ASP A 85 3.54 7.80 -4.12
C ASP A 85 3.55 8.98 -3.17
N ASN A 86 2.40 9.26 -2.57
CA ASN A 86 2.30 10.11 -1.41
C ASN A 86 1.41 9.44 -0.37
N SER A 87 1.86 9.39 0.86
CA SER A 87 1.11 8.76 1.95
C SER A 87 1.32 9.50 3.27
N PHE A 88 0.36 9.34 4.16
CA PHE A 88 0.46 9.75 5.55
C PHE A 88 -0.11 8.62 6.44
N ASP A 89 0.36 8.57 7.67
CA ASP A 89 -0.14 7.62 8.67
C ASP A 89 -0.02 8.26 10.05
N ARG A 90 -1.15 8.66 10.58
CA ARG A 90 -1.21 9.38 11.84
C ARG A 90 -0.98 8.48 13.05
N SER A 91 -1.22 7.18 12.93
CA SER A 91 -0.97 6.22 14.02
C SER A 91 0.51 6.14 14.40
N ILE A 92 1.39 6.34 13.43
CA ILE A 92 2.85 6.33 13.63
C ILE A 92 3.46 7.74 13.59
N GLY A 93 2.65 8.79 13.60
CA GLY A 93 3.10 10.18 13.51
C GLY A 93 3.73 10.55 12.17
N LEU A 94 3.52 9.76 11.11
CA LEU A 94 3.97 10.06 9.77
C LEU A 94 3.07 11.12 9.14
N ILE A 95 3.56 12.35 9.05
CA ILE A 95 2.83 13.48 8.47
C ILE A 95 2.72 13.31 6.98
N ASN A 96 3.83 12.96 6.34
CA ASN A 96 3.90 12.78 4.89
C ASN A 96 5.09 11.90 4.51
N ARG A 97 4.87 11.00 3.56
CA ARG A 97 5.93 10.30 2.85
C ARG A 97 5.71 10.47 1.36
N THR A 98 6.72 10.97 0.68
CA THR A 98 6.70 11.17 -0.77
C THR A 98 7.76 10.32 -1.43
N ASN A 99 7.38 9.53 -2.41
CA ASN A 99 8.26 8.67 -3.19
C ASN A 99 8.19 9.02 -4.66
N PHE A 100 9.36 9.10 -5.31
CA PHE A 100 9.49 9.10 -6.77
C PHE A 100 10.40 7.97 -7.18
N ALA A 101 10.00 7.20 -8.17
CA ALA A 101 10.82 6.12 -8.65
C ALA A 101 10.81 5.99 -10.17
N ILE A 102 11.93 5.53 -10.69
CA ILE A 102 12.10 5.12 -12.08
C ILE A 102 12.66 3.71 -12.12
N GLY A 103 12.13 2.87 -12.98
CA GLY A 103 12.52 1.47 -13.01
C GLY A 103 12.13 0.73 -14.27
N GLY A 104 12.27 -0.58 -14.20
CA GLY A 104 11.86 -1.50 -15.25
C GLY A 104 11.24 -2.77 -14.66
N LYS A 105 10.28 -3.29 -15.38
CA LYS A 105 9.59 -4.55 -15.10
C LYS A 105 9.94 -5.56 -16.17
N MET A 106 10.23 -6.79 -15.78
CA MET A 106 10.41 -7.93 -16.64
C MET A 106 9.32 -8.96 -16.37
N ARG A 107 8.62 -9.38 -17.42
CA ARG A 107 7.64 -10.46 -17.37
C ARG A 107 8.29 -11.79 -17.72
N VAL A 108 8.02 -12.81 -16.90
CA VAL A 108 8.49 -14.18 -17.08
C VAL A 108 7.24 -15.08 -17.23
N GLY A 109 6.82 -15.24 -18.49
CA GLY A 109 5.54 -15.89 -18.79
C GLY A 109 4.35 -15.03 -18.37
N SER A 110 3.20 -15.69 -18.14
CA SER A 110 1.94 -15.03 -17.79
C SER A 110 1.75 -14.84 -16.28
N MET A 111 2.50 -15.58 -15.47
CA MET A 111 2.26 -15.67 -14.02
C MET A 111 3.25 -14.86 -13.19
N LEU A 112 4.47 -14.68 -13.66
CA LEU A 112 5.55 -14.06 -12.89
C LEU A 112 6.02 -12.78 -13.53
N SER A 113 6.22 -11.75 -12.73
CA SER A 113 6.98 -10.56 -13.11
C SER A 113 7.92 -10.14 -11.99
N VAL A 114 9.02 -9.52 -12.36
CA VAL A 114 9.97 -8.91 -11.44
C VAL A 114 10.20 -7.47 -11.87
N SER A 115 10.08 -6.53 -10.97
CA SER A 115 10.45 -5.14 -11.24
C SER A 115 11.55 -4.68 -10.29
N TYR A 116 12.35 -3.76 -10.81
CA TYR A 116 13.37 -3.04 -10.09
C TYR A 116 13.21 -1.55 -10.36
N ALA A 117 13.32 -0.74 -9.29
CA ALA A 117 13.35 0.71 -9.41
C ALA A 117 14.42 1.31 -8.48
N TYR A 118 14.93 2.45 -8.89
CA TYR A 118 15.62 3.39 -8.03
C TYR A 118 14.60 4.41 -7.53
N MET A 119 14.55 4.61 -6.22
CA MET A 119 13.51 5.40 -5.56
C MET A 119 14.16 6.50 -4.71
N TYR A 120 13.64 7.70 -4.84
CA TYR A 120 13.84 8.82 -3.91
C TYR A 120 12.66 8.82 -2.95
N GLU A 121 12.95 8.86 -1.65
CA GLU A 121 11.96 8.87 -0.56
C GLU A 121 12.23 10.06 0.35
N GLU A 122 11.20 10.85 0.62
CA GLU A 122 11.19 11.90 1.62
C GLU A 122 10.13 11.57 2.67
N GLU A 123 10.55 11.42 3.91
CA GLU A 123 9.67 11.19 5.05
C GLU A 123 9.66 12.43 5.95
N LYS A 124 8.47 12.86 6.32
CA LYS A 124 8.24 13.94 7.28
C LYS A 124 7.51 13.39 8.50
N TYR A 125 8.20 13.37 9.60
CA TYR A 125 7.68 13.32 10.97
C TYR A 125 7.80 14.73 11.55
N ASP A 126 8.37 14.92 12.75
CA ASP A 126 8.78 16.24 13.25
C ASP A 126 9.96 16.80 12.46
N THR A 127 10.78 15.92 11.92
CA THR A 127 11.92 16.24 11.07
C THR A 127 11.74 15.63 9.70
N VAL A 128 12.37 16.23 8.70
CA VAL A 128 12.41 15.69 7.34
C VAL A 128 13.64 14.80 7.20
N ALA A 129 13.42 13.58 6.71
CA ALA A 129 14.48 12.65 6.35
C ALA A 129 14.38 12.29 4.87
N VAL A 130 15.51 12.22 4.20
CA VAL A 130 15.58 11.91 2.77
C VAL A 130 16.42 10.66 2.57
N PHE A 131 15.92 9.73 1.78
CA PHE A 131 16.57 8.46 1.48
C PHE A 131 16.61 8.20 -0.02
N ALA A 132 17.64 7.48 -0.47
CA ALA A 132 17.64 6.79 -1.75
C ALA A 132 17.52 5.29 -1.49
N ARG A 133 16.57 4.63 -2.15
CA ARG A 133 16.31 3.20 -1.98
C ARG A 133 16.31 2.47 -3.30
N HIS A 134 16.71 1.20 -3.27
CA HIS A 134 16.33 0.24 -4.29
C HIS A 134 14.92 -0.26 -4.00
N SER A 135 14.16 -0.59 -5.02
CA SER A 135 12.88 -1.29 -4.87
C SER A 135 12.89 -2.52 -5.77
N ILE A 136 12.85 -3.69 -5.17
CA ILE A 136 12.81 -4.97 -5.88
C ILE A 136 11.44 -5.59 -5.59
N ARG A 137 10.67 -5.88 -6.64
CA ARG A 137 9.29 -6.34 -6.51
C ARG A 137 9.01 -7.55 -7.39
N PRO A 138 9.19 -8.78 -6.90
CA PRO A 138 8.59 -9.97 -7.49
C PRO A 138 7.07 -9.96 -7.30
N LYS A 139 6.36 -10.38 -8.34
CA LYS A 139 4.91 -10.50 -8.35
C LYS A 139 4.48 -11.79 -9.03
N ILE A 140 3.59 -12.53 -8.39
CA ILE A 140 2.99 -13.75 -8.92
C ILE A 140 1.48 -13.53 -9.04
N LYS A 141 0.94 -13.83 -10.22
CA LYS A 141 -0.51 -13.86 -10.47
C LYS A 141 -0.91 -15.25 -10.95
N LEU A 142 -1.88 -15.86 -10.27
CA LEU A 142 -2.44 -17.16 -10.65
C LEU A 142 -3.94 -17.02 -10.88
N VAL A 143 -4.42 -17.62 -11.96
CA VAL A 143 -5.85 -17.81 -12.21
C VAL A 143 -6.16 -19.27 -11.89
N LEU A 144 -7.00 -19.49 -10.93
CA LEU A 144 -7.39 -20.81 -10.42
C LEU A 144 -8.87 -21.07 -10.71
N SER A 145 -9.27 -22.34 -10.71
CA SER A 145 -10.67 -22.76 -10.86
C SER A 145 -11.40 -22.11 -12.05
N GLU A 146 -10.78 -22.13 -13.23
CA GLU A 146 -11.37 -21.61 -14.49
C GLU A 146 -11.80 -20.13 -14.41
N GLY A 147 -11.11 -19.33 -13.57
CA GLY A 147 -11.39 -17.91 -13.38
C GLY A 147 -12.29 -17.58 -12.18
N ALA A 148 -12.72 -18.57 -11.41
CA ALA A 148 -13.49 -18.33 -10.18
C ALA A 148 -12.62 -17.83 -9.02
N LEU A 149 -11.31 -18.09 -9.06
CA LEU A 149 -10.35 -17.68 -8.04
C LEU A 149 -9.13 -17.05 -8.71
N PHE A 150 -8.69 -15.90 -8.16
CA PHE A 150 -7.47 -15.22 -8.55
C PHE A 150 -6.58 -15.07 -7.34
N PHE A 151 -5.30 -15.39 -7.47
CA PHE A 151 -4.31 -15.18 -6.43
C PHE A 151 -3.24 -14.24 -6.93
N ASP A 152 -2.99 -13.16 -6.18
CA ASP A 152 -1.96 -12.15 -6.45
C ASP A 152 -1.03 -12.06 -5.23
N LEU A 153 0.26 -12.33 -5.42
CA LEU A 153 1.28 -12.18 -4.40
C LEU A 153 2.30 -11.15 -4.86
N ARG A 154 2.53 -10.13 -4.05
CA ARG A 154 3.51 -9.07 -4.26
C ARG A 154 4.43 -9.00 -3.07
N THR A 155 5.72 -8.97 -3.33
CA THR A 155 6.73 -8.67 -2.33
C THR A 155 7.44 -7.38 -2.72
N PHE A 156 7.66 -6.48 -1.77
CA PHE A 156 8.42 -5.25 -1.95
C PHE A 156 9.61 -5.29 -0.99
N TYR A 157 10.79 -5.40 -1.52
CA TYR A 157 12.04 -5.29 -0.76
C TYR A 157 12.71 -3.96 -1.12
N LYS A 158 12.84 -3.06 -0.14
CA LYS A 158 13.26 -1.67 -0.34
C LYS A 158 14.46 -1.34 0.57
N PRO A 159 15.68 -1.86 0.29
CA PRO A 159 16.87 -1.47 1.03
C PRO A 159 17.33 -0.06 0.65
N LYS A 160 17.97 0.63 1.59
CA LYS A 160 18.71 1.86 1.30
C LYS A 160 19.86 1.59 0.34
N VAL A 161 20.20 2.59 -0.48
CA VAL A 161 21.29 2.47 -1.46
C VAL A 161 22.66 2.38 -0.79
N ASP A 162 22.85 3.10 0.29
CA ASP A 162 24.10 3.22 1.06
C ASP A 162 24.17 2.29 2.27
N ASP A 163 23.06 1.65 2.63
CA ASP A 163 22.96 0.75 3.79
C ASP A 163 21.88 -0.32 3.56
N PHE A 164 22.30 -1.51 3.14
CA PHE A 164 21.38 -2.62 2.86
C PHE A 164 20.78 -3.26 4.12
N GLU A 165 21.30 -2.95 5.31
CA GLU A 165 20.73 -3.38 6.58
C GLU A 165 19.51 -2.52 6.98
N ASP A 166 19.43 -1.27 6.46
CA ASP A 166 18.23 -0.43 6.53
C ASP A 166 17.30 -0.77 5.37
N TYR A 167 16.32 -1.62 5.62
CA TYR A 167 15.35 -2.03 4.60
C TYR A 167 13.92 -2.09 5.12
N LEU A 168 13.00 -1.91 4.18
CA LEU A 168 11.58 -2.17 4.35
C LEU A 168 11.22 -3.41 3.54
N LEU A 169 10.46 -4.31 4.13
CA LEU A 169 9.91 -5.49 3.45
C LEU A 169 8.39 -5.49 3.61
N GLU A 170 7.68 -5.61 2.50
CA GLU A 170 6.22 -5.73 2.51
C GLU A 170 5.81 -6.90 1.62
N ASN A 171 4.93 -7.74 2.12
CA ASN A 171 4.32 -8.83 1.37
C ASN A 171 2.80 -8.62 1.39
N ILE A 172 2.19 -8.68 0.22
CA ILE A 172 0.74 -8.57 0.05
C ILE A 172 0.27 -9.79 -0.73
N ALA A 173 -0.58 -10.62 -0.13
CA ALA A 173 -1.23 -11.73 -0.78
C ALA A 173 -2.74 -11.46 -0.83
N VAL A 174 -3.31 -11.48 -2.02
CA VAL A 174 -4.74 -11.28 -2.24
C VAL A 174 -5.31 -12.53 -2.90
N LEU A 175 -6.37 -13.06 -2.31
CA LEU A 175 -7.21 -14.09 -2.91
C LEU A 175 -8.55 -13.45 -3.26
N SER A 176 -8.82 -13.29 -4.57
CA SER A 176 -10.07 -12.75 -5.08
C SER A 176 -10.98 -13.89 -5.50
N ILE A 177 -12.21 -13.87 -5.04
CA ILE A 177 -13.25 -14.87 -5.28
C ILE A 177 -14.33 -14.22 -6.12
N ALA A 178 -14.53 -14.72 -7.36
CA ALA A 178 -15.61 -14.26 -8.22
C ALA A 178 -16.97 -14.61 -7.59
N THR A 179 -17.92 -13.68 -7.67
CA THR A 179 -19.28 -13.90 -7.20
C THR A 179 -20.21 -14.24 -8.36
N PHE A 180 -21.51 -14.24 -8.10
CA PHE A 180 -22.53 -14.39 -9.14
C PHE A 180 -22.68 -13.16 -10.06
N SER A 181 -22.02 -12.07 -9.73
CA SER A 181 -21.99 -10.82 -10.51
C SER A 181 -20.58 -10.58 -11.03
N ASP A 182 -20.45 -10.34 -12.33
CA ASP A 182 -19.16 -10.04 -12.96
C ASP A 182 -18.53 -8.72 -12.44
N ALA A 183 -19.37 -7.86 -11.85
CA ALA A 183 -18.93 -6.57 -11.27
C ALA A 183 -18.51 -6.67 -9.80
N LEU A 184 -18.65 -7.82 -9.13
CA LEU A 184 -18.40 -7.97 -7.70
C LEU A 184 -17.47 -9.15 -7.41
N THR A 185 -16.39 -8.89 -6.69
CA THR A 185 -15.51 -9.92 -6.11
C THR A 185 -15.44 -9.78 -4.59
N ILE A 186 -15.11 -10.87 -3.93
CA ILE A 186 -14.77 -10.90 -2.51
C ILE A 186 -13.26 -11.11 -2.44
N ASP A 187 -12.55 -10.20 -1.75
CA ASP A 187 -11.11 -10.23 -1.61
C ASP A 187 -10.71 -10.55 -0.18
N VAL A 188 -9.84 -11.54 -0.03
CA VAL A 188 -9.16 -11.85 1.24
C VAL A 188 -7.71 -11.40 1.09
N THR A 189 -7.32 -10.41 1.87
CA THR A 189 -5.98 -9.80 1.80
C THR A 189 -5.20 -10.10 3.06
N LEU A 190 -4.02 -10.70 2.90
CA LEU A 190 -3.01 -10.84 3.93
C LEU A 190 -1.88 -9.87 3.62
N LYS A 191 -1.62 -8.95 4.54
CA LYS A 191 -0.50 -8.01 4.46
C LYS A 191 0.48 -8.28 5.60
N HIS A 192 1.78 -8.32 5.27
CA HIS A 192 2.88 -8.41 6.22
C HIS A 192 3.88 -7.32 5.88
N SER A 193 4.28 -6.54 6.88
CA SER A 193 5.30 -5.50 6.76
C SER A 193 6.38 -5.67 7.82
N PHE A 194 7.61 -5.36 7.44
CA PHE A 194 8.78 -5.36 8.29
C PHE A 194 9.60 -4.09 8.05
N ASN A 195 10.08 -3.49 9.12
CA ASN A 195 10.92 -2.30 9.07
C ASN A 195 12.16 -2.52 9.93
N SER A 196 13.33 -2.69 9.31
CA SER A 196 14.59 -2.95 10.01
C SER A 196 15.09 -1.80 10.89
N ARG A 197 14.51 -0.60 10.75
CA ARG A 197 14.82 0.54 11.61
C ARG A 197 14.21 0.42 13.00
N TYR A 198 13.29 -0.50 13.18
CA TYR A 198 12.67 -0.79 14.48
C TYR A 198 13.41 -1.95 15.15
N GLU A 199 14.01 -1.70 16.29
CA GLU A 199 14.74 -2.70 17.07
C GLU A 199 13.80 -3.46 18.02
N GLY A 200 13.16 -4.50 17.50
CA GLY A 200 12.27 -5.34 18.29
C GLY A 200 11.01 -4.64 18.80
N ASP A 201 10.32 -5.30 19.72
CA ASP A 201 8.98 -4.93 20.18
C ASP A 201 8.91 -3.72 21.14
N ASN A 202 10.02 -3.03 21.42
CA ASN A 202 10.10 -2.03 22.50
C ASN A 202 10.67 -0.67 22.09
N LYS A 203 10.81 -0.40 20.79
CA LYS A 203 11.32 0.90 20.35
C LYS A 203 10.23 1.95 20.44
N VAL A 204 10.44 2.97 21.26
CA VAL A 204 9.59 4.17 21.30
C VAL A 204 10.05 5.10 20.18
N LEU A 205 9.20 5.33 19.18
CA LEU A 205 9.52 6.24 18.07
C LEU A 205 9.09 7.68 18.33
N LYS A 206 7.95 7.90 18.98
CA LYS A 206 7.39 9.23 19.24
C LYS A 206 6.39 9.21 20.40
N PRO A 207 6.40 10.22 21.30
CA PRO A 207 5.30 10.44 22.22
C PRO A 207 4.01 10.80 21.48
N VAL A 208 2.91 10.17 21.82
CA VAL A 208 1.59 10.42 21.21
C VAL A 208 1.08 11.84 21.50
N GLU A 209 1.51 12.45 22.58
CA GLU A 209 1.14 13.82 22.98
C GLU A 209 1.44 14.88 21.92
N ASP A 210 2.64 14.84 21.32
CA ASP A 210 3.05 15.86 20.35
C ASP A 210 2.33 15.71 19.01
N TRP A 211 1.82 14.53 18.75
CA TRP A 211 1.12 14.22 17.52
C TRP A 211 -0.30 14.75 17.49
N ASP A 212 -1.05 14.62 18.60
CA ASP A 212 -2.45 15.02 18.68
C ASP A 212 -2.65 16.54 18.70
N SER A 213 -1.78 17.26 19.38
CA SER A 213 -1.95 18.69 19.58
C SER A 213 -1.66 19.52 18.33
N GLU A 214 -0.76 19.05 17.46
CA GLU A 214 -0.30 19.85 16.31
C GLU A 214 -1.03 19.49 15.01
N TYR A 215 -1.42 18.20 14.81
CA TYR A 215 -1.90 17.72 13.52
C TYR A 215 -3.34 17.28 13.48
N ASN A 216 -3.93 16.99 14.63
CA ASN A 216 -5.32 16.58 14.71
C ASN A 216 -5.97 16.93 16.04
N PRO A 217 -6.32 18.20 16.24
CA PRO A 217 -6.97 18.65 17.47
C PRO A 217 -8.33 17.98 17.75
N ASP A 218 -8.92 17.33 16.73
CA ASP A 218 -10.21 16.62 16.84
C ASP A 218 -10.05 15.15 17.29
N PHE A 219 -8.86 14.59 17.19
CA PHE A 219 -8.52 13.32 17.85
C PHE A 219 -8.16 13.65 19.29
N GLY A 220 -8.99 13.27 20.24
CA GLY A 220 -8.85 13.62 21.64
C GLY A 220 -7.43 13.44 22.20
N SER A 221 -7.06 14.24 23.18
CA SER A 221 -5.78 14.13 23.86
C SER A 221 -5.73 12.79 24.61
N TYR A 222 -5.02 11.82 24.03
CA TYR A 222 -4.63 10.64 24.77
C TYR A 222 -3.52 11.05 25.74
N ASP A 223 -3.75 10.85 27.05
CA ASP A 223 -2.68 10.89 28.04
C ASP A 223 -1.53 10.01 27.51
N ALA A 224 -0.31 10.56 27.50
CA ALA A 224 0.87 9.97 26.91
C ALA A 224 0.97 8.46 27.07
N ILE A 225 0.50 7.74 26.08
CA ILE A 225 0.76 6.30 25.98
C ILE A 225 2.06 6.19 25.18
N GLU A 226 3.11 5.68 25.81
CA GLU A 226 4.30 5.28 25.09
C GLU A 226 3.90 4.31 23.97
N THR A 227 3.98 4.77 22.74
CA THR A 227 3.63 3.91 21.60
C THR A 227 4.84 3.07 21.24
N PHE A 228 4.71 1.76 21.40
CA PHE A 228 5.73 0.79 21.03
C PHE A 228 5.48 0.36 19.59
N TYR A 229 6.48 0.50 18.73
CA TYR A 229 6.42 0.02 17.36
C TYR A 229 7.13 -1.31 17.25
N LYS A 230 6.47 -2.25 16.62
CA LYS A 230 7.05 -3.54 16.27
C LYS A 230 7.79 -3.41 14.94
N ASP A 231 8.89 -4.16 14.82
CA ASP A 231 9.58 -4.33 13.54
C ASP A 231 8.72 -5.06 12.51
N THR A 232 7.79 -5.88 12.98
CA THR A 232 6.91 -6.71 12.16
C THR A 232 5.45 -6.39 12.45
N ASP A 233 4.69 -6.17 11.39
CA ASP A 233 3.23 -5.99 11.43
C ASP A 233 2.54 -6.94 10.46
N MET A 234 1.36 -7.45 10.84
CA MET A 234 0.59 -8.40 10.05
C MET A 234 -0.90 -8.13 10.17
N SER A 235 -1.58 -8.02 9.03
CA SER A 235 -3.02 -7.83 8.98
C SER A 235 -3.68 -8.80 8.02
N LEU A 236 -4.90 -9.22 8.35
CA LEU A 236 -5.79 -10.01 7.51
C LEU A 236 -7.10 -9.24 7.37
N SER A 237 -7.50 -8.96 6.15
CA SER A 237 -8.76 -8.27 5.88
C SER A 237 -9.60 -9.00 4.84
N VAL A 238 -10.91 -8.78 4.92
CA VAL A 238 -11.88 -9.22 3.92
C VAL A 238 -12.61 -8.00 3.40
N GLY A 239 -12.69 -7.87 2.08
CA GLY A 239 -13.33 -6.73 1.44
C GLY A 239 -14.11 -7.12 0.20
N PHE A 240 -14.73 -6.12 -0.41
CA PHE A 240 -15.53 -6.25 -1.62
C PHE A 240 -14.99 -5.27 -2.66
N SER A 241 -14.68 -5.79 -3.85
CA SER A 241 -14.27 -4.98 -5.00
C SER A 241 -15.41 -4.88 -6.01
N PHE A 242 -15.68 -3.67 -6.47
CA PHE A 242 -16.67 -3.37 -7.49
C PHE A 242 -15.98 -2.79 -8.72
N ALA A 243 -16.08 -3.50 -9.86
CA ALA A 243 -15.59 -3.05 -11.15
C ALA A 243 -16.71 -2.41 -11.98
N PHE A 244 -16.47 -1.25 -12.61
CA PHE A 244 -17.45 -0.54 -13.45
C PHE A 244 -16.78 0.31 -14.53
#